data_b51408a8442359c1b6f5efc3b66d509b
#
_entry.id   b51408a8442359c1b6f5efc3b66d509b
#
_cell.length_a   1.000
_cell.length_b   1.000
_cell.length_c   1.000
_cell.angle_alpha   90.00
_cell.angle_beta   90.00
_cell.angle_gamma   90.00
#
_symmetry.space_group_name_H-M   'P 1'
#
loop_
_entity.id
_entity.type
_entity.pdbx_description
1 polymer ?
#
loop_
_entity_poly.entity_id
_entity_poly.type
_entity_poly.pdbx_seq_one_letter_code
_entity_poly.pdbx_strand_id
1 'polypeptide(L)'
;MGFIGLGLGLGVFRLADYQIVEADKLRERADARRLLAQTLYAKRGTIYDRNGNVLASSVECRNIAVNPQLVEDVDKTVSALVKATGIDKKTCRKLVESDGTWVYIKRQVDEDDAAALEKKNLPGVLFEQAMKRVYPYGNLA
;
A
#
# COMPACT_ATOMS: atom_id res chain seq x y z
N MET A 1 -38.82 -33.92 27.46
CA MET A 1 -37.61 -33.26 28.02
C MET A 1 -36.30 -33.84 27.48
N GLY A 2 -36.23 -35.13 27.12
CA GLY A 2 -34.97 -35.76 26.62
C GLY A 2 -34.43 -35.25 25.29
N PHE A 3 -35.29 -34.89 24.33
CA PHE A 3 -34.92 -34.44 23.00
C PHE A 3 -34.20 -33.06 22.97
N ILE A 4 -34.58 -32.16 23.88
CA ILE A 4 -33.98 -30.82 23.99
C ILE A 4 -32.55 -30.94 24.55
N GLY A 5 -32.33 -31.80 25.53
CA GLY A 5 -31.01 -32.06 26.10
C GLY A 5 -30.02 -32.69 25.10
N LEU A 6 -30.50 -33.61 24.26
CA LEU A 6 -29.72 -34.24 23.21
C LEU A 6 -29.31 -33.23 22.12
N GLY A 7 -30.22 -32.34 21.72
CA GLY A 7 -29.94 -31.31 20.75
C GLY A 7 -28.91 -30.27 21.23
N LEU A 8 -29.01 -29.84 22.50
CA LEU A 8 -28.06 -28.94 23.13
C LEU A 8 -26.67 -29.60 23.25
N GLY A 9 -26.58 -30.88 23.65
CA GLY A 9 -25.32 -31.61 23.75
C GLY A 9 -24.59 -31.73 22.40
N LEU A 10 -25.34 -32.04 21.33
CA LEU A 10 -24.78 -32.07 19.96
C LEU A 10 -24.31 -30.68 19.51
N GLY A 11 -24.99 -29.62 19.85
CA GLY A 11 -24.59 -28.22 19.51
C GLY A 11 -23.31 -27.82 20.22
N VAL A 12 -23.18 -28.12 21.51
CA VAL A 12 -21.95 -27.82 22.28
C VAL A 12 -20.76 -28.63 21.76
N PHE A 13 -20.96 -29.89 21.42
CA PHE A 13 -19.91 -30.75 20.87
C PHE A 13 -19.42 -30.21 19.51
N ARG A 14 -20.31 -29.78 18.63
CA ARG A 14 -19.94 -29.14 17.35
C ARG A 14 -19.20 -27.81 17.53
N LEU A 15 -19.63 -27.00 18.48
CA LEU A 15 -18.94 -25.74 18.80
C LEU A 15 -17.53 -25.98 19.35
N ALA A 16 -17.36 -26.98 20.22
CA ALA A 16 -16.05 -27.34 20.74
C ALA A 16 -15.10 -27.84 19.64
N ASP A 17 -15.62 -28.63 18.70
CA ASP A 17 -14.85 -29.14 17.55
C ASP A 17 -14.36 -27.97 16.67
N TYR A 18 -15.19 -27.01 16.33
CA TYR A 18 -14.80 -25.81 15.59
C TYR A 18 -13.82 -24.91 16.35
N GLN A 19 -14.00 -24.78 17.66
CA GLN A 19 -13.14 -23.88 18.46
C GLN A 19 -11.79 -24.48 18.81
N ILE A 20 -11.67 -25.80 18.91
CA ILE A 20 -10.45 -26.48 19.35
C ILE A 20 -9.68 -27.07 18.16
N VAL A 21 -10.37 -27.80 17.27
CA VAL A 21 -9.72 -28.54 16.18
C VAL A 21 -9.43 -27.66 14.97
N GLU A 22 -10.31 -26.71 14.65
CA GLU A 22 -10.11 -25.82 13.50
C GLU A 22 -9.52 -24.45 13.86
N ALA A 23 -9.36 -24.15 15.16
CA ALA A 23 -8.83 -22.86 15.60
C ALA A 23 -7.45 -22.57 15.00
N ASP A 24 -6.57 -23.55 14.93
CA ASP A 24 -5.24 -23.36 14.39
C ASP A 24 -5.25 -23.12 12.88
N LYS A 25 -6.09 -23.82 12.12
CA LYS A 25 -6.27 -23.58 10.68
C LYS A 25 -6.88 -22.20 10.38
N LEU A 26 -7.80 -21.75 11.23
CA LEU A 26 -8.41 -20.43 11.09
C LEU A 26 -7.44 -19.31 11.46
N ARG A 27 -6.58 -19.53 12.48
CA ARG A 27 -5.49 -18.62 12.83
C ARG A 27 -4.46 -18.52 11.71
N GLU A 28 -4.00 -19.65 11.19
CA GLU A 28 -3.05 -19.69 10.08
C GLU A 28 -3.57 -18.96 8.83
N ARG A 29 -4.85 -19.14 8.50
CA ARG A 29 -5.51 -18.42 7.40
C ARG A 29 -5.67 -16.91 7.70
N ALA A 30 -5.95 -16.54 8.93
CA ALA A 30 -6.05 -15.16 9.36
C ALA A 30 -4.67 -14.48 9.34
N ASP A 31 -3.64 -15.17 9.79
CA ASP A 31 -2.27 -14.68 9.78
C ASP A 31 -1.71 -14.58 8.36
N ALA A 32 -1.99 -15.54 7.49
CA ALA A 32 -1.65 -15.47 6.07
C ALA A 32 -2.31 -14.28 5.35
N ARG A 33 -3.50 -13.86 5.77
CA ARG A 33 -4.16 -12.66 5.25
C ARG A 33 -3.64 -11.36 5.87
N ARG A 34 -3.13 -11.40 7.10
CA ARG A 34 -2.54 -10.24 7.79
C ARG A 34 -1.07 -10.03 7.45
N LEU A 35 -0.34 -11.12 7.23
CA LEU A 35 1.04 -11.08 6.75
C LEU A 35 1.04 -10.86 5.25
N LEU A 36 0.71 -9.63 4.82
CA LEU A 36 1.13 -9.16 3.51
C LEU A 36 2.65 -9.17 3.53
N ALA A 37 3.25 -10.12 2.82
CA ALA A 37 4.69 -10.16 2.63
C ALA A 37 5.10 -8.88 1.89
N GLN A 38 5.43 -7.83 2.64
CA GLN A 38 5.95 -6.61 2.08
C GLN A 38 7.41 -6.85 1.72
N THR A 39 7.70 -6.93 0.44
CA THR A 39 9.07 -7.01 -0.04
C THR A 39 9.76 -5.68 0.23
N LEU A 40 10.58 -5.64 1.29
CA LEU A 40 11.44 -4.50 1.57
C LEU A 40 12.64 -4.57 0.63
N TYR A 41 12.68 -3.70 -0.37
CA TYR A 41 13.84 -3.57 -1.23
C TYR A 41 14.97 -2.88 -0.48
N ALA A 42 16.10 -3.59 -0.33
CA ALA A 42 17.29 -2.98 0.23
C ALA A 42 17.78 -1.81 -0.65
N LYS A 43 18.25 -0.74 0.00
CA LYS A 43 18.83 0.41 -0.67
C LYS A 43 20.06 -0.05 -1.46
N ARG A 44 20.07 0.19 -2.77
CA ARG A 44 21.25 -0.09 -3.60
C ARG A 44 22.39 0.83 -3.21
N GLY A 45 23.62 0.30 -3.15
CA GLY A 45 24.82 1.08 -2.85
C GLY A 45 25.04 2.22 -3.84
N THR A 46 25.75 3.24 -3.38
CA THR A 46 26.21 4.36 -4.19
C THR A 46 27.40 3.91 -5.04
N ILE A 47 27.44 4.33 -6.29
CA ILE A 47 28.57 4.09 -7.20
C ILE A 47 29.39 5.37 -7.27
N TYR A 48 30.69 5.24 -7.09
CA TYR A 48 31.65 6.34 -7.15
C TYR A 48 32.62 6.14 -8.31
N ASP A 49 33.18 7.23 -8.82
CA ASP A 49 34.34 7.18 -9.70
C ASP A 49 35.62 7.00 -8.88
N ARG A 50 36.78 6.93 -9.58
CA ARG A 50 38.11 6.83 -8.94
C ARG A 50 38.48 8.05 -8.08
N ASN A 51 37.81 9.20 -8.29
CA ASN A 51 38.03 10.45 -7.57
C ASN A 51 37.07 10.65 -6.40
N GLY A 52 36.15 9.70 -6.18
CA GLY A 52 35.13 9.77 -5.13
C GLY A 52 33.85 10.53 -5.52
N ASN A 53 33.68 10.93 -6.78
CA ASN A 53 32.46 11.58 -7.22
C ASN A 53 31.33 10.56 -7.36
N VAL A 54 30.13 10.92 -6.97
CA VAL A 54 28.95 10.05 -7.02
C VAL A 54 28.47 9.94 -8.47
N LEU A 55 28.59 8.76 -9.07
CA LEU A 55 28.05 8.46 -10.40
C LEU A 55 26.58 8.02 -10.36
N ALA A 56 26.19 7.28 -9.33
CA ALA A 56 24.81 6.87 -9.14
C ALA A 56 24.50 6.64 -7.67
N SER A 57 23.35 7.11 -7.21
CA SER A 57 22.87 6.92 -5.84
C SER A 57 21.39 6.55 -5.80
N SER A 58 20.96 5.92 -4.72
CA SER A 58 19.54 5.65 -4.45
C SER A 58 19.00 6.69 -3.49
N VAL A 59 17.93 7.36 -3.89
CA VAL A 59 17.19 8.35 -3.07
C VAL A 59 15.85 7.76 -2.68
N GLU A 60 15.42 8.08 -1.49
CA GLU A 60 14.10 7.72 -1.01
C GLU A 60 13.04 8.51 -1.79
N CYS A 61 11.95 7.84 -2.11
CA CYS A 61 10.80 8.40 -2.78
C CYS A 61 9.55 7.63 -2.35
N ARG A 62 8.39 8.09 -2.75
CA ARG A 62 7.13 7.40 -2.45
C ARG A 62 6.32 7.14 -3.71
N ASN A 63 5.68 5.99 -3.74
CA ASN A 63 4.62 5.73 -4.70
C ASN A 63 3.31 6.22 -4.09
N ILE A 64 2.51 6.93 -4.88
CA ILE A 64 1.19 7.40 -4.49
C ILE A 64 0.16 6.50 -5.16
N ALA A 65 -0.65 5.85 -4.36
CA ALA A 65 -1.78 5.04 -4.79
C ALA A 65 -3.08 5.60 -4.18
N VAL A 66 -4.20 5.22 -4.73
CA VAL A 66 -5.53 5.53 -4.22
C VAL A 66 -6.36 4.27 -4.10
N ASN A 67 -7.15 4.19 -3.05
CA ASN A 67 -8.26 3.26 -2.97
C ASN A 67 -9.55 4.03 -3.29
N PRO A 68 -10.11 3.88 -4.51
CA PRO A 68 -11.30 4.61 -4.94
C PRO A 68 -12.50 4.44 -4.02
N GLN A 69 -12.64 3.26 -3.39
CA GLN A 69 -13.76 2.95 -2.49
C GLN A 69 -13.75 3.73 -1.17
N LEU A 70 -12.59 4.29 -0.80
CA LEU A 70 -12.40 5.06 0.44
C LEU A 70 -12.33 6.58 0.18
N VAL A 71 -12.44 7.02 -1.06
CA VAL A 71 -12.43 8.43 -1.41
C VAL A 71 -13.80 9.04 -1.17
N GLU A 72 -13.89 9.99 -0.23
CA GLU A 72 -15.14 10.69 0.11
C GLU A 72 -15.43 11.85 -0.83
N ASP A 73 -14.41 12.64 -1.17
CA ASP A 73 -14.51 13.83 -2.03
C ASP A 73 -13.52 13.69 -3.21
N VAL A 74 -14.07 13.31 -4.35
CA VAL A 74 -13.29 13.08 -5.58
C VAL A 74 -12.64 14.38 -6.07
N ASP A 75 -13.36 15.49 -6.09
CA ASP A 75 -12.84 16.76 -6.63
C ASP A 75 -11.70 17.32 -5.80
N LYS A 76 -11.82 17.27 -4.48
CA LYS A 76 -10.77 17.68 -3.54
C LYS A 76 -9.55 16.78 -3.67
N THR A 77 -9.76 15.47 -3.72
CA THR A 77 -8.69 14.47 -3.84
C THR A 77 -7.96 14.61 -5.18
N VAL A 78 -8.67 14.71 -6.30
CA VAL A 78 -8.10 14.93 -7.62
C VAL A 78 -7.29 16.22 -7.68
N SER A 79 -7.83 17.32 -7.15
CA SER A 79 -7.12 18.61 -7.16
C SER A 79 -5.83 18.57 -6.34
N ALA A 80 -5.83 17.87 -5.22
CA ALA A 80 -4.64 17.69 -4.39
C ALA A 80 -3.60 16.79 -5.06
N LEU A 81 -4.03 15.67 -5.68
CA LEU A 81 -3.17 14.75 -6.39
C LEU A 81 -2.52 15.40 -7.62
N VAL A 82 -3.29 16.12 -8.44
CA VAL A 82 -2.77 16.86 -9.59
C VAL A 82 -1.71 17.88 -9.17
N LYS A 83 -1.94 18.63 -8.09
CA LYS A 83 -0.97 19.60 -7.59
C LYS A 83 0.34 18.96 -7.12
N ALA A 84 0.26 17.78 -6.46
CA ALA A 84 1.44 17.10 -5.93
C ALA A 84 2.18 16.26 -6.98
N THR A 85 1.46 15.71 -7.96
CA THR A 85 2.04 14.75 -8.92
C THR A 85 2.27 15.34 -10.31
N GLY A 86 1.61 16.44 -10.66
CA GLY A 86 1.64 17.03 -11.99
C GLY A 86 0.96 16.18 -13.08
N ILE A 87 0.15 15.20 -12.69
CA ILE A 87 -0.61 14.38 -13.65
C ILE A 87 -1.80 15.17 -14.19
N ASP A 88 -2.17 14.91 -15.46
CA ASP A 88 -3.36 15.51 -16.06
C ASP A 88 -4.63 15.22 -15.27
N LYS A 89 -5.47 16.25 -15.09
CA LYS A 89 -6.68 16.20 -14.27
C LYS A 89 -7.68 15.12 -14.73
N LYS A 90 -7.82 14.94 -16.05
CA LYS A 90 -8.75 13.93 -16.62
C LYS A 90 -8.27 12.51 -16.30
N THR A 91 -6.97 12.25 -16.48
CA THR A 91 -6.33 10.97 -16.17
C THR A 91 -6.41 10.67 -14.67
N CYS A 92 -6.10 11.65 -13.82
CA CYS A 92 -6.20 11.50 -12.38
C CYS A 92 -7.63 11.16 -11.93
N ARG A 93 -8.63 11.88 -12.44
CA ARG A 93 -10.06 11.61 -12.15
C ARG A 93 -10.46 10.19 -12.54
N LYS A 94 -10.10 9.74 -13.75
CA LYS A 94 -10.39 8.39 -14.23
C LYS A 94 -9.79 7.31 -13.32
N LEU A 95 -8.60 7.54 -12.79
CA LEU A 95 -7.95 6.61 -11.86
C LEU A 95 -8.63 6.60 -10.48
N VAL A 96 -9.03 7.76 -9.98
CA VAL A 96 -9.73 7.92 -8.70
C VAL A 96 -11.16 7.37 -8.74
N GLU A 97 -11.82 7.40 -9.91
CA GLU A 97 -13.19 6.88 -10.11
C GLU A 97 -13.20 5.42 -10.60
N SER A 98 -12.06 4.73 -10.63
CA SER A 98 -11.99 3.33 -11.07
C SER A 98 -12.53 2.36 -10.01
N ASP A 99 -12.92 1.14 -10.43
CA ASP A 99 -13.48 0.11 -9.53
C ASP A 99 -12.42 -0.66 -8.71
N GLY A 100 -11.16 -0.23 -8.77
CA GLY A 100 -10.06 -0.88 -8.06
C GLY A 100 -10.07 -0.62 -6.55
N THR A 101 -9.36 -1.45 -5.80
CA THR A 101 -9.07 -1.22 -4.39
C THR A 101 -7.68 -0.65 -4.16
N TRP A 102 -6.81 -0.72 -5.18
CA TRP A 102 -5.44 -0.21 -5.16
C TRP A 102 -5.04 0.23 -6.57
N VAL A 103 -4.98 1.53 -6.79
CA VAL A 103 -4.68 2.13 -8.09
C VAL A 103 -3.51 3.09 -7.95
N TYR A 104 -2.41 2.83 -8.65
CA TYR A 104 -1.28 3.75 -8.65
C TYR A 104 -1.60 5.02 -9.44
N ILE A 105 -1.44 6.17 -8.78
CA ILE A 105 -1.55 7.50 -9.40
C ILE A 105 -0.20 7.88 -10.03
N LYS A 106 0.86 7.85 -9.23
CA LYS A 106 2.23 8.11 -9.69
C LYS A 106 3.23 7.34 -8.84
N ARG A 107 4.24 6.80 -9.51
CA ARG A 107 5.36 6.13 -8.85
C ARG A 107 6.54 7.07 -8.76
N GLN A 108 7.40 6.84 -7.78
CA GLN A 108 8.68 7.54 -7.59
C GLN A 108 8.52 9.07 -7.46
N VAL A 109 7.51 9.51 -6.72
CA VAL A 109 7.30 10.90 -6.34
C VAL A 109 8.32 11.27 -5.28
N ASP A 110 8.85 12.49 -5.35
CA ASP A 110 9.81 12.99 -4.38
C ASP A 110 9.20 13.05 -2.98
N GLU A 111 10.03 12.79 -1.97
CA GLU A 111 9.59 12.70 -0.57
C GLU A 111 8.87 13.97 -0.10
N ASP A 112 9.38 15.15 -0.51
CA ASP A 112 8.82 16.44 -0.13
C ASP A 112 7.39 16.63 -0.64
N ASP A 113 7.14 16.27 -1.91
CA ASP A 113 5.82 16.37 -2.54
C ASP A 113 4.83 15.35 -1.93
N ALA A 114 5.32 14.15 -1.67
CA ALA A 114 4.52 13.10 -1.02
C ALA A 114 4.17 13.47 0.42
N ALA A 115 5.12 14.00 1.21
CA ALA A 115 4.90 14.44 2.58
C ALA A 115 3.94 15.65 2.64
N ALA A 116 4.02 16.57 1.67
CA ALA A 116 3.07 17.69 1.57
C ALA A 116 1.63 17.22 1.29
N LEU A 117 1.49 16.13 0.51
CA LEU A 117 0.20 15.51 0.24
C LEU A 117 -0.33 14.74 1.46
N GLU A 118 0.53 14.00 2.15
CA GLU A 118 0.19 13.22 3.36
C GLU A 118 -0.36 14.11 4.47
N LYS A 119 0.21 15.31 4.66
CA LYS A 119 -0.28 16.31 5.63
C LYS A 119 -1.73 16.74 5.39
N LYS A 120 -2.27 16.56 4.19
CA LYS A 120 -3.67 16.87 3.89
C LYS A 120 -4.65 15.81 4.38
N ASN A 121 -4.14 14.65 4.80
CA ASN A 121 -4.89 13.53 5.38
C ASN A 121 -6.17 13.19 4.58
N LEU A 122 -5.98 12.93 3.28
CA LEU A 122 -7.09 12.64 2.36
C LEU A 122 -7.50 11.17 2.46
N PRO A 123 -8.79 10.86 2.77
CA PRO A 123 -9.28 9.50 2.81
C PRO A 123 -9.05 8.79 1.46
N GLY A 124 -8.58 7.54 1.51
CA GLY A 124 -8.34 6.73 0.34
C GLY A 124 -7.02 6.98 -0.38
N VAL A 125 -6.22 7.99 0.00
CA VAL A 125 -4.86 8.18 -0.54
C VAL A 125 -3.87 7.38 0.28
N LEU A 126 -3.04 6.58 -0.39
CA LEU A 126 -2.10 5.63 0.20
C LEU A 126 -0.69 5.93 -0.29
N PHE A 127 0.28 5.78 0.61
CA PHE A 127 1.69 6.02 0.34
C PHE A 127 2.49 4.74 0.56
N GLU A 128 3.32 4.38 -0.39
CA GLU A 128 4.22 3.25 -0.33
C GLU A 128 5.66 3.74 -0.45
N GLN A 129 6.52 3.31 0.45
CA GLN A 129 7.94 3.64 0.37
C GLN A 129 8.57 2.99 -0.86
N ALA A 130 9.36 3.75 -1.58
CA ALA A 130 10.05 3.32 -2.78
C ALA A 130 11.45 3.97 -2.85
N MET A 131 12.27 3.50 -3.78
CA MET A 131 13.59 4.03 -4.05
C MET A 131 13.72 4.36 -5.52
N LYS A 132 14.28 5.52 -5.85
CA LYS A 132 14.66 5.85 -7.23
C LYS A 132 16.17 5.97 -7.35
N ARG A 133 16.69 5.59 -8.51
CA ARG A 133 18.10 5.76 -8.86
C ARG A 133 18.29 7.13 -9.49
N VAL A 134 19.25 7.87 -8.98
CA VAL A 134 19.62 9.20 -9.52
C VAL A 134 21.03 9.13 -10.06
N TYR A 135 21.23 9.73 -11.23
CA TYR A 135 22.49 9.81 -11.94
C TYR A 135 22.85 11.29 -12.10
N PRO A 136 23.70 11.86 -11.21
CA PRO A 136 24.02 13.30 -11.23
C PRO A 136 24.62 13.78 -12.55
N TYR A 137 25.33 12.90 -13.24
CA TYR A 137 25.99 13.18 -14.52
C TYR A 137 25.23 12.64 -15.75
N GLY A 138 23.93 12.31 -15.59
CA GLY A 138 23.11 11.81 -16.69
C GLY A 138 23.57 10.45 -17.23
N ASN A 139 23.75 10.32 -18.54
CA ASN A 139 24.06 9.06 -19.20
C ASN A 139 25.57 8.66 -19.15
N LEU A 140 26.35 9.20 -18.24
CA LEU A 140 27.78 8.85 -18.07
C LEU A 140 28.00 7.62 -17.17
N ALA A 141 26.92 6.95 -16.73
CA ALA A 141 27.00 5.74 -15.90
C ALA A 141 26.24 4.58 -16.55
#